data_080e356f0f6d47f5415c7aab0bea8c4b
#
_entry.id   080e356f0f6d47f5415c7aab0bea8c4b
#
_cell.length_a   1.000
_cell.length_b   1.000
_cell.length_c   1.000
_cell.angle_alpha   90.00
_cell.angle_beta   90.00
_cell.angle_gamma   90.00
#
_symmetry.space_group_name_H-M   'P 1'
#
loop_
_entity.id
_entity.type
_entity.pdbx_description
1 polymer ?
#
loop_
_entity_poly.entity_id
_entity_poly.type
_entity_poly.pdbx_seq_one_letter_code
_entity_poly.pdbx_strand_id
1 'polypeptide(L)'
;MQSVIGRLDDSVMRMIVDSVDEPSKAHLKADIAGSSKPLLSESGKVNDMGVEKVKEYFRKFGIEDRVLEFDVSSATVELAAEAVGCEPERIVKTLSFKIDDRPVLIACAGDAKIANPKYKAEFGQKAKMLTPDEAIALVGHAVGGVCPFAINDGVDVYLDESIKRFDTVYPAAGSDNSAIGLTPDELEKYAQGFVKWVDVCKGWND
;
A
#
# COMPACT_ATOMS: atom_id res chain seq x y z
N MET A 1 27.62 3.05 -13.50
CA MET A 1 26.29 3.33 -12.96
C MET A 1 25.91 2.16 -12.07
N GLN A 2 26.15 2.26 -10.77
CA GLN A 2 25.72 1.24 -9.81
C GLN A 2 24.32 1.59 -9.34
N SER A 3 23.39 0.68 -9.57
CA SER A 3 22.00 0.81 -9.11
C SER A 3 21.95 0.81 -7.59
N VAL A 4 21.42 1.87 -7.02
CA VAL A 4 21.10 1.97 -5.59
C VAL A 4 19.81 1.18 -5.38
N ILE A 5 19.92 -0.12 -5.13
CA ILE A 5 18.81 -0.95 -4.67
C ILE A 5 18.78 -0.79 -3.16
N GLY A 6 17.94 0.13 -2.68
CA GLY A 6 17.54 0.19 -1.27
C GLY A 6 16.83 -1.12 -0.92
N ARG A 7 17.34 -1.85 0.07
CA ARG A 7 16.66 -3.03 0.58
C ARG A 7 15.43 -2.62 1.34
N LEU A 8 14.32 -3.22 0.97
CA LEU A 8 13.13 -3.23 1.80
C LEU A 8 13.43 -3.93 3.12
N ASP A 9 12.93 -3.39 4.22
CA ASP A 9 12.88 -4.05 5.50
C ASP A 9 12.11 -5.38 5.37
N ASP A 10 12.58 -6.42 6.07
CA ASP A 10 11.96 -7.75 6.08
C ASP A 10 10.48 -7.70 6.48
N SER A 11 10.07 -6.72 7.29
CA SER A 11 8.69 -6.51 7.71
C SER A 11 7.80 -6.03 6.55
N VAL A 12 8.30 -5.12 5.72
CA VAL A 12 7.59 -4.65 4.51
C VAL A 12 7.42 -5.78 3.51
N MET A 13 8.46 -6.62 3.35
CA MET A 13 8.39 -7.79 2.49
C MET A 13 7.40 -8.84 3.00
N ARG A 14 7.29 -9.01 4.32
CA ARG A 14 6.28 -9.88 4.92
C ARG A 14 4.87 -9.40 4.65
N MET A 15 4.60 -8.11 4.81
CA MET A 15 3.29 -7.51 4.51
C MET A 15 2.87 -7.78 3.06
N ILE A 16 3.79 -7.63 2.10
CA ILE A 16 3.53 -7.91 0.69
C ILE A 16 3.27 -9.42 0.49
N VAL A 17 4.13 -10.28 1.04
CA VAL A 17 4.00 -11.74 0.94
C VAL A 17 2.70 -12.22 1.57
N ASP A 18 2.30 -11.69 2.72
CA ASP A 18 1.07 -12.09 3.41
C ASP A 18 -0.20 -11.57 2.73
N SER A 19 -0.07 -10.61 1.83
CA SER A 19 -1.20 -10.04 1.08
C SER A 19 -1.63 -10.84 -0.14
N VAL A 20 -0.84 -11.84 -0.58
CA VAL A 20 -1.11 -12.66 -1.76
C VAL A 20 -1.30 -14.13 -1.39
N ASP A 21 -1.94 -14.91 -2.26
CA ASP A 21 -2.12 -16.34 -2.05
C ASP A 21 -0.82 -17.14 -2.25
N GLU A 22 -0.80 -18.42 -1.79
CA GLU A 22 0.39 -19.27 -1.79
C GLU A 22 1.10 -19.43 -3.15
N PRO A 23 0.41 -19.53 -4.30
CA PRO A 23 1.09 -19.59 -5.59
C PRO A 23 1.89 -18.33 -5.94
N SER A 24 1.44 -17.17 -5.49
CA SER A 24 2.12 -15.88 -5.71
C SER A 24 3.28 -15.67 -4.74
N LYS A 25 3.20 -16.25 -3.53
CA LYS A 25 4.28 -16.22 -2.51
C LYS A 25 5.56 -16.92 -2.95
N ALA A 26 5.44 -18.00 -3.72
CA ALA A 26 6.59 -18.77 -4.17
C ALA A 26 7.49 -17.97 -5.13
N HIS A 27 6.91 -17.15 -6.00
CA HIS A 27 7.66 -16.27 -6.90
C HIS A 27 8.36 -15.14 -6.15
N LEU A 28 7.64 -14.52 -5.20
CA LEU A 28 8.17 -13.40 -4.41
C LEU A 28 9.36 -13.81 -3.51
N LYS A 29 9.32 -15.02 -2.94
CA LYS A 29 10.42 -15.56 -2.10
C LYS A 29 11.69 -15.88 -2.90
N ALA A 30 11.57 -16.23 -4.17
CA ALA A 30 12.72 -16.54 -5.03
C ALA A 30 13.58 -15.29 -5.35
N ASP A 31 12.94 -14.13 -5.50
CA ASP A 31 13.61 -12.87 -5.82
C ASP A 31 14.33 -12.26 -4.59
N ILE A 32 13.90 -12.61 -3.37
CA ILE A 32 14.47 -12.10 -2.11
C ILE A 32 15.80 -12.79 -1.73
N ALA A 33 16.01 -14.04 -2.13
CA ALA A 33 17.14 -14.86 -1.68
C ALA A 33 18.51 -14.43 -2.24
N GLY A 34 18.56 -13.51 -3.21
CA GLY A 34 19.77 -13.17 -3.98
C GLY A 34 20.65 -12.02 -3.47
N SER A 35 20.29 -11.29 -2.40
CA SER A 35 21.02 -10.07 -2.05
C SER A 35 21.37 -9.93 -0.56
N SER A 36 22.65 -9.88 -0.22
CA SER A 36 23.15 -9.65 1.15
C SER A 36 23.98 -8.36 1.30
N LYS A 37 23.63 -7.50 2.20
CA LYS A 37 24.30 -6.61 3.18
C LYS A 37 23.72 -5.17 3.29
N PRO A 38 23.62 -4.57 4.50
CA PRO A 38 22.90 -3.33 4.74
C PRO A 38 23.75 -2.06 4.63
N LEU A 39 23.14 -0.97 4.20
CA LEU A 39 23.64 0.41 4.35
C LEU A 39 22.54 1.25 5.01
N LEU A 40 22.81 1.68 6.24
CA LEU A 40 22.01 2.62 7.02
C LEU A 40 22.31 4.06 6.54
N SER A 41 21.29 4.87 6.24
CA SER A 41 21.16 6.33 6.38
C SER A 41 20.38 7.11 5.30
N GLU A 42 19.84 6.50 4.25
CA GLU A 42 19.04 7.25 3.27
C GLU A 42 17.52 7.02 3.39
N SER A 43 17.06 6.02 4.14
CA SER A 43 15.64 5.69 4.27
C SER A 43 14.81 6.79 4.95
N GLY A 44 15.36 7.47 5.96
CA GLY A 44 14.65 8.54 6.67
C GLY A 44 14.27 9.72 5.78
N LYS A 45 15.13 10.12 4.85
CA LYS A 45 14.85 11.25 3.94
C LYS A 45 13.80 10.96 2.89
N VAL A 46 13.72 9.71 2.41
CA VAL A 46 12.71 9.30 1.41
C VAL A 46 11.33 9.21 2.06
N ASN A 47 11.25 8.74 3.30
CA ASN A 47 10.01 8.67 4.07
C ASN A 47 9.46 10.07 4.38
N ASP A 48 10.31 11.02 4.82
CA ASP A 48 9.92 12.41 5.07
C ASP A 48 9.33 13.07 3.81
N MET A 49 9.92 12.82 2.64
CA MET A 49 9.41 13.36 1.38
C MET A 49 8.03 12.79 0.99
N GLY A 50 7.78 11.53 1.30
CA GLY A 50 6.50 10.86 1.00
C GLY A 50 5.36 11.43 1.82
N VAL A 51 5.53 11.56 3.13
CA VAL A 51 4.49 12.08 4.02
C VAL A 51 4.21 13.56 3.76
N GLU A 52 5.23 14.38 3.52
CA GLU A 52 5.03 15.78 3.18
C GLU A 52 4.25 15.98 1.87
N LYS A 53 4.52 15.14 0.86
CA LYS A 53 3.76 15.13 -0.40
C LYS A 53 2.28 14.83 -0.17
N VAL A 54 1.97 13.88 0.72
CA VAL A 54 0.59 13.51 1.08
C VAL A 54 -0.07 14.60 1.92
N LYS A 55 0.64 15.22 2.88
CA LYS A 55 0.12 16.39 3.62
C LYS A 55 -0.21 17.55 2.69
N GLU A 56 0.66 17.86 1.74
CA GLU A 56 0.40 18.91 0.73
C GLU A 56 -0.83 18.57 -0.12
N TYR A 57 -1.01 17.31 -0.47
CA TYR A 57 -2.22 16.84 -1.16
C TYR A 57 -3.48 17.08 -0.31
N PHE A 58 -3.45 16.72 0.98
CA PHE A 58 -4.59 16.88 1.89
C PHE A 58 -4.86 18.33 2.29
N ARG A 59 -3.86 19.22 2.21
CA ARG A 59 -4.03 20.67 2.44
C ARG A 59 -5.09 21.28 1.52
N LYS A 60 -5.24 20.76 0.31
CA LYS A 60 -6.27 21.17 -0.64
C LYS A 60 -7.69 20.90 -0.12
N PHE A 61 -7.84 20.00 0.83
CA PHE A 61 -9.09 19.59 1.46
C PHE A 61 -9.22 20.08 2.90
N GLY A 62 -8.18 20.72 3.46
CA GLY A 62 -8.15 21.21 4.84
C GLY A 62 -8.14 20.10 5.89
N ILE A 63 -7.50 18.97 5.59
CA ILE A 63 -7.43 17.79 6.48
C ILE A 63 -6.01 17.27 6.68
N GLU A 64 -4.98 18.02 6.31
CA GLU A 64 -3.58 17.67 6.47
C GLU A 64 -3.21 17.37 7.93
N ASP A 65 -3.83 18.05 8.88
CA ASP A 65 -3.62 17.84 10.33
C ASP A 65 -4.14 16.48 10.83
N ARG A 66 -4.93 15.75 10.02
CA ARG A 66 -5.38 14.40 10.34
C ARG A 66 -4.33 13.32 10.02
N VAL A 67 -3.25 13.66 9.32
CA VAL A 67 -2.13 12.76 9.07
C VAL A 67 -1.38 12.51 10.37
N LEU A 68 -1.31 11.25 10.75
CA LEU A 68 -0.58 10.78 11.93
C LEU A 68 0.81 10.33 11.50
N GLU A 69 1.82 10.72 12.26
CA GLU A 69 3.19 10.26 12.12
C GLU A 69 3.61 9.58 13.42
N PHE A 70 4.33 8.47 13.31
CA PHE A 70 4.74 7.63 14.42
C PHE A 70 6.26 7.61 14.54
N ASP A 71 6.78 7.54 15.76
CA ASP A 71 8.21 7.37 16.03
C ASP A 71 8.72 5.96 15.73
N VAL A 72 7.80 5.02 15.44
CA VAL A 72 8.07 3.62 15.14
C VAL A 72 7.61 3.28 13.73
N SER A 73 8.26 2.31 13.11
CA SER A 73 7.81 1.81 11.79
C SER A 73 6.45 1.15 11.90
N SER A 74 5.54 1.49 11.01
CA SER A 74 4.22 0.88 10.80
C SER A 74 4.17 0.09 9.49
N ALA A 75 5.31 -0.50 9.10
CA ALA A 75 5.48 -1.15 7.80
C ALA A 75 4.71 -2.47 7.64
N THR A 76 4.18 -3.05 8.73
CA THR A 76 3.25 -4.19 8.68
C THR A 76 1.88 -3.79 9.20
N VAL A 77 0.85 -4.58 8.85
CA VAL A 77 -0.51 -4.35 9.33
C VAL A 77 -0.57 -4.34 10.85
N GLU A 78 0.13 -5.27 11.51
CA GLU A 78 0.16 -5.41 12.97
C GLU A 78 0.85 -4.21 13.62
N LEU A 79 2.02 -3.80 13.13
CA LEU A 79 2.75 -2.63 13.63
C LEU A 79 1.96 -1.34 13.41
N ALA A 80 1.31 -1.20 12.25
CA ALA A 80 0.45 -0.05 11.97
C ALA A 80 -0.76 -0.01 12.92
N ALA A 81 -1.40 -1.15 13.17
CA ALA A 81 -2.52 -1.26 14.09
C ALA A 81 -2.12 -0.92 15.52
N GLU A 82 -0.95 -1.37 15.97
CA GLU A 82 -0.39 -1.03 17.29
C GLU A 82 -0.10 0.47 17.39
N ALA A 83 0.55 1.06 16.38
CA ALA A 83 0.89 2.48 16.35
C ALA A 83 -0.35 3.39 16.36
N VAL A 84 -1.39 3.01 15.63
CA VAL A 84 -2.68 3.73 15.57
C VAL A 84 -3.55 3.44 16.81
N GLY A 85 -3.44 2.27 17.41
CA GLY A 85 -4.30 1.80 18.52
C GLY A 85 -5.65 1.28 18.02
N CYS A 86 -5.66 0.51 16.92
CA CYS A 86 -6.87 -0.08 16.33
C CYS A 86 -6.69 -1.56 16.03
N GLU A 87 -7.78 -2.22 15.61
CA GLU A 87 -7.71 -3.61 15.15
C GLU A 87 -6.98 -3.69 13.79
N PRO A 88 -6.16 -4.75 13.55
CA PRO A 88 -5.39 -4.93 12.31
C PRO A 88 -6.25 -4.88 11.03
N GLU A 89 -7.49 -5.33 11.10
CA GLU A 89 -8.44 -5.34 9.99
C GLU A 89 -8.80 -3.94 9.51
N ARG A 90 -8.70 -2.91 10.36
CA ARG A 90 -8.96 -1.50 10.04
C ARG A 90 -7.81 -0.81 9.31
N ILE A 91 -6.63 -1.39 9.32
CA ILE A 91 -5.53 -0.91 8.50
C ILE A 91 -5.86 -1.15 7.03
N VAL A 92 -5.64 -0.14 6.20
CA VAL A 92 -5.79 -0.29 4.74
C VAL A 92 -4.41 -0.45 4.13
N LYS A 93 -4.17 -1.62 3.57
CA LYS A 93 -2.96 -1.86 2.77
C LYS A 93 -3.24 -1.58 1.30
N THR A 94 -2.35 -0.82 0.68
CA THR A 94 -2.43 -0.49 -0.74
C THR A 94 -1.37 -1.26 -1.50
N LEU A 95 -1.81 -2.11 -2.41
CA LEU A 95 -0.97 -2.98 -3.22
C LEU A 95 -0.87 -2.42 -4.63
N SER A 96 0.32 -2.44 -5.22
CA SER A 96 0.57 -1.92 -6.55
C SER A 96 0.73 -3.05 -7.58
N PHE A 97 -0.04 -2.97 -8.65
CA PHE A 97 -0.07 -3.97 -9.72
C PHE A 97 0.15 -3.33 -11.09
N LYS A 98 0.38 -4.20 -12.08
CA LYS A 98 0.43 -3.82 -13.48
C LYS A 98 -0.72 -4.52 -14.23
N ILE A 99 -1.57 -3.73 -14.89
CA ILE A 99 -2.65 -4.20 -15.76
C ILE A 99 -2.42 -3.58 -17.15
N ASP A 100 -2.20 -4.40 -18.17
CA ASP A 100 -1.91 -3.94 -19.54
C ASP A 100 -0.84 -2.85 -19.58
N ASP A 101 0.28 -3.10 -18.86
CA ASP A 101 1.42 -2.19 -18.67
C ASP A 101 1.12 -0.85 -17.96
N ARG A 102 -0.09 -0.66 -17.44
CA ARG A 102 -0.45 0.51 -16.62
C ARG A 102 -0.35 0.21 -15.13
N PRO A 103 0.15 1.15 -14.33
CA PRO A 103 0.18 1.00 -12.88
C PRO A 103 -1.24 1.10 -12.30
N VAL A 104 -1.55 0.20 -11.39
CA VAL A 104 -2.84 0.13 -10.70
C VAL A 104 -2.61 -0.07 -9.22
N LEU A 105 -3.37 0.62 -8.40
CA LEU A 105 -3.42 0.43 -6.95
C LEU A 105 -4.72 -0.27 -6.55
N ILE A 106 -4.61 -1.23 -5.64
CA ILE A 106 -5.76 -1.86 -4.98
C ILE A 106 -5.57 -1.69 -3.49
N ALA A 107 -6.46 -0.94 -2.86
CA ALA A 107 -6.50 -0.78 -1.42
C ALA A 107 -7.50 -1.79 -0.83
N CYS A 108 -7.10 -2.51 0.22
CA CYS A 108 -7.92 -3.51 0.90
C CYS A 108 -7.68 -3.50 2.41
N ALA A 109 -8.60 -4.08 3.18
CA ALA A 109 -8.48 -4.21 4.62
C ALA A 109 -7.28 -5.07 5.04
N GLY A 110 -6.78 -4.88 6.25
CA GLY A 110 -5.56 -5.50 6.75
C GLY A 110 -5.58 -7.03 6.75
N ASP A 111 -6.70 -7.64 7.03
CA ASP A 111 -6.92 -9.09 7.02
C ASP A 111 -7.21 -9.67 5.61
N ALA A 112 -7.62 -8.83 4.66
CA ALA A 112 -7.99 -9.25 3.31
C ALA A 112 -6.75 -9.57 2.48
N LYS A 113 -6.83 -10.59 1.61
CA LYS A 113 -5.75 -11.05 0.72
C LYS A 113 -6.26 -11.13 -0.71
N ILE A 114 -5.46 -10.69 -1.68
CA ILE A 114 -5.82 -10.84 -3.10
C ILE A 114 -6.13 -12.30 -3.42
N ALA A 115 -7.30 -12.52 -4.02
CA ALA A 115 -7.75 -13.82 -4.53
C ALA A 115 -7.55 -13.87 -6.04
N ASN A 116 -6.56 -14.62 -6.53
CA ASN A 116 -6.24 -14.69 -7.96
C ASN A 116 -7.44 -15.03 -8.86
N PRO A 117 -8.37 -15.95 -8.48
CA PRO A 117 -9.56 -16.18 -9.28
C PRO A 117 -10.46 -14.95 -9.41
N LYS A 118 -10.72 -14.24 -8.30
CA LYS A 118 -11.52 -13.00 -8.30
C LYS A 118 -10.80 -11.89 -9.08
N TYR A 119 -9.50 -11.71 -8.83
CA TYR A 119 -8.67 -10.74 -9.55
C TYR A 119 -8.71 -10.98 -11.06
N LYS A 120 -8.55 -12.25 -11.50
CA LYS A 120 -8.61 -12.62 -12.91
C LYS A 120 -10.00 -12.40 -13.52
N ALA A 121 -11.05 -12.65 -12.77
CA ALA A 121 -12.43 -12.40 -13.22
C ALA A 121 -12.68 -10.91 -13.45
N GLU A 122 -12.15 -10.05 -12.55
CA GLU A 122 -12.31 -8.60 -12.61
C GLU A 122 -11.44 -7.95 -13.70
N PHE A 123 -10.16 -8.32 -13.80
CA PHE A 123 -9.18 -7.66 -14.65
C PHE A 123 -8.75 -8.45 -15.90
N GLY A 124 -9.27 -9.64 -16.10
CA GLY A 124 -8.97 -10.51 -17.27
C GLY A 124 -7.58 -11.15 -17.25
N GLN A 125 -6.74 -10.86 -16.27
CA GLN A 125 -5.36 -11.35 -16.18
C GLN A 125 -4.97 -11.68 -14.74
N LYS A 126 -3.87 -12.42 -14.56
CA LYS A 126 -3.32 -12.73 -13.23
C LYS A 126 -2.73 -11.47 -12.59
N ALA A 127 -2.81 -11.40 -11.26
CA ALA A 127 -2.16 -10.36 -10.49
C ALA A 127 -0.64 -10.38 -10.72
N LYS A 128 -0.09 -9.24 -11.15
CA LYS A 128 1.34 -9.01 -11.31
C LYS A 128 1.68 -7.73 -10.56
N MET A 129 2.39 -7.88 -9.44
CA MET A 129 2.82 -6.73 -8.64
C MET A 129 3.89 -5.93 -9.36
N LEU A 130 3.92 -4.63 -9.11
CA LEU A 130 5.06 -3.79 -9.46
C LEU A 130 6.28 -4.17 -8.61
N THR A 131 7.47 -4.05 -9.18
CA THR A 131 8.70 -4.06 -8.40
C THR A 131 8.82 -2.79 -7.55
N PRO A 132 9.67 -2.77 -6.51
CA PRO A 132 9.90 -1.55 -5.72
C PRO A 132 10.28 -0.33 -6.57
N ASP A 133 11.17 -0.51 -7.54
CA ASP A 133 11.61 0.56 -8.44
C ASP A 133 10.47 1.04 -9.36
N GLU A 134 9.65 0.12 -9.86
CA GLU A 134 8.45 0.45 -10.63
C GLU A 134 7.41 1.20 -9.77
N ALA A 135 7.23 0.82 -8.50
CA ALA A 135 6.31 1.51 -7.61
C ALA A 135 6.75 2.97 -7.37
N ILE A 136 8.03 3.20 -7.12
CA ILE A 136 8.59 4.56 -6.99
C ILE A 136 8.42 5.35 -8.30
N ALA A 137 8.79 4.76 -9.43
CA ALA A 137 8.80 5.45 -10.72
C ALA A 137 7.39 5.73 -11.24
N LEU A 138 6.47 4.76 -11.14
CA LEU A 138 5.14 4.81 -11.76
C LEU A 138 4.07 5.34 -10.80
N VAL A 139 4.15 5.03 -9.51
CA VAL A 139 3.16 5.47 -8.51
C VAL A 139 3.62 6.72 -7.76
N GLY A 140 4.92 6.85 -7.50
CA GLY A 140 5.50 7.98 -6.78
C GLY A 140 5.61 7.76 -5.27
N HIS A 141 5.47 6.52 -4.79
CA HIS A 141 5.63 6.12 -3.40
C HIS A 141 6.57 4.94 -3.26
N ALA A 142 7.40 4.95 -2.22
CA ALA A 142 8.19 3.79 -1.83
C ALA A 142 7.29 2.71 -1.21
N VAL A 143 7.69 1.45 -1.34
CA VAL A 143 7.00 0.33 -0.68
C VAL A 143 7.03 0.55 0.84
N GLY A 144 5.90 0.31 1.49
CA GLY A 144 5.64 0.66 2.89
C GLY A 144 4.82 1.93 3.04
N GLY A 145 5.07 2.95 2.20
CA GLY A 145 4.30 4.19 2.15
C GLY A 145 3.30 4.30 1.00
N VAL A 146 3.13 3.25 0.19
CA VAL A 146 2.18 3.26 -0.92
C VAL A 146 0.77 3.50 -0.40
N CYS A 147 0.13 4.53 -0.91
CA CYS A 147 -1.23 4.93 -0.56
C CYS A 147 -1.94 5.51 -1.78
N PRO A 148 -3.28 5.66 -1.78
CA PRO A 148 -4.02 6.19 -2.92
C PRO A 148 -4.05 7.73 -2.96
N PHE A 149 -3.08 8.40 -2.32
CA PHE A 149 -3.02 9.86 -2.21
C PHE A 149 -1.73 10.39 -2.80
N ALA A 150 -1.77 11.57 -3.41
CA ALA A 150 -0.59 12.23 -3.98
C ALA A 150 0.23 11.32 -4.92
N ILE A 151 -0.44 10.48 -5.67
CA ILE A 151 0.16 9.56 -6.64
C ILE A 151 0.44 10.26 -7.98
N ASN A 152 1.23 9.63 -8.82
CA ASN A 152 1.49 10.13 -10.17
C ASN A 152 0.23 10.04 -11.04
N ASP A 153 0.14 10.89 -12.07
CA ASP A 153 -0.95 10.85 -13.03
C ASP A 153 -0.97 9.54 -13.82
N GLY A 154 -2.16 9.07 -14.16
CA GLY A 154 -2.35 7.85 -14.94
C GLY A 154 -2.32 6.55 -14.13
N VAL A 155 -2.29 6.63 -12.80
CA VAL A 155 -2.47 5.48 -11.91
C VAL A 155 -3.95 5.30 -11.60
N ASP A 156 -4.51 4.15 -11.94
CA ASP A 156 -5.88 3.77 -11.61
C ASP A 156 -5.94 3.22 -10.17
N VAL A 157 -6.92 3.67 -9.38
CA VAL A 157 -7.11 3.23 -8.00
C VAL A 157 -8.44 2.51 -7.83
N TYR A 158 -8.37 1.32 -7.24
CA TYR A 158 -9.51 0.49 -6.87
C TYR A 158 -9.55 0.31 -5.36
N LEU A 159 -10.74 0.34 -4.78
CA LEU A 159 -10.98 0.06 -3.37
C LEU A 159 -11.71 -1.28 -3.24
N ASP A 160 -11.20 -2.18 -2.40
CA ASP A 160 -11.81 -3.49 -2.20
C ASP A 160 -12.97 -3.41 -1.19
N GLU A 161 -14.05 -4.16 -1.45
CA GLU A 161 -15.25 -4.21 -0.61
C GLU A 161 -14.97 -4.58 0.85
N SER A 162 -13.84 -5.23 1.14
CA SER A 162 -13.41 -5.55 2.51
C SER A 162 -13.29 -4.33 3.42
N ILE A 163 -13.05 -3.14 2.86
CA ILE A 163 -12.91 -1.88 3.59
C ILE A 163 -14.25 -1.40 4.16
N LYS A 164 -15.36 -1.67 3.47
CA LYS A 164 -16.70 -1.16 3.83
C LYS A 164 -17.27 -1.72 5.14
N ARG A 165 -16.59 -2.69 5.75
CA ARG A 165 -16.99 -3.28 7.04
C ARG A 165 -16.83 -2.32 8.22
N PHE A 166 -16.08 -1.24 8.05
CA PHE A 166 -15.65 -0.37 9.15
C PHE A 166 -16.12 1.06 8.97
N ASP A 167 -16.41 1.73 10.09
CA ASP A 167 -16.76 3.16 10.10
C ASP A 167 -15.51 4.03 9.90
N THR A 168 -14.34 3.56 10.36
CA THR A 168 -13.05 4.25 10.22
C THR A 168 -11.97 3.25 9.88
N VAL A 169 -11.15 3.61 8.90
CA VAL A 169 -10.03 2.82 8.39
C VAL A 169 -8.77 3.68 8.31
N TYR A 170 -7.61 3.06 8.29
CA TYR A 170 -6.32 3.73 8.39
C TYR A 170 -5.38 3.32 7.25
N PRO A 171 -5.47 3.96 6.09
CA PRO A 171 -4.45 3.86 5.04
C PRO A 171 -3.14 4.55 5.44
N ALA A 172 -2.02 4.08 4.89
CA ALA A 172 -0.75 4.78 4.96
C ALA A 172 -0.86 6.19 4.35
N ALA A 173 0.02 7.08 4.77
CA ALA A 173 0.05 8.47 4.32
C ALA A 173 1.42 8.87 3.72
N GLY A 174 1.98 8.02 2.86
CA GLY A 174 3.19 8.32 2.08
C GLY A 174 4.49 7.81 2.68
N SER A 175 4.49 7.31 3.91
CA SER A 175 5.67 6.70 4.56
C SER A 175 5.28 5.44 5.33
N ASP A 176 6.28 4.65 5.71
CA ASP A 176 6.12 3.43 6.52
C ASP A 176 5.95 3.70 8.02
N ASN A 177 5.77 4.96 8.41
CA ASN A 177 5.50 5.40 9.78
C ASN A 177 4.40 6.47 9.82
N SER A 178 3.49 6.48 8.85
CA SER A 178 2.39 7.44 8.80
C SER A 178 1.07 6.80 8.39
N ALA A 179 -0.04 7.34 8.88
CA ALA A 179 -1.38 6.92 8.53
C ALA A 179 -2.37 8.11 8.60
N ILE A 180 -3.56 7.93 8.05
CA ILE A 180 -4.66 8.87 8.22
C ILE A 180 -5.96 8.12 8.51
N GLY A 181 -6.73 8.58 9.51
CA GLY A 181 -8.06 8.02 9.81
C GLY A 181 -9.12 8.59 8.88
N LEU A 182 -9.79 7.74 8.12
CA LEU A 182 -10.83 8.09 7.15
C LEU A 182 -12.03 7.14 7.27
N THR A 183 -13.22 7.63 6.97
CA THR A 183 -14.33 6.73 6.65
C THR A 183 -14.13 6.13 5.25
N PRO A 184 -14.79 5.00 4.90
CA PRO A 184 -14.73 4.46 3.54
C PRO A 184 -15.17 5.47 2.46
N ASP A 185 -16.18 6.28 2.74
CA ASP A 185 -16.66 7.35 1.84
C ASP A 185 -15.61 8.47 1.67
N GLU A 186 -14.92 8.84 2.75
CA GLU A 186 -13.80 9.79 2.67
C GLU A 186 -12.62 9.21 1.91
N LEU A 187 -12.31 7.91 2.11
CA LEU A 187 -11.25 7.24 1.38
C LEU A 187 -11.55 7.24 -0.13
N GLU A 188 -12.79 6.92 -0.53
CA GLU A 188 -13.24 7.04 -1.92
C GLU A 188 -13.06 8.45 -2.46
N LYS A 189 -13.55 9.44 -1.70
CA LYS A 189 -13.51 10.87 -2.08
C LYS A 189 -12.09 11.39 -2.29
N TYR A 190 -11.16 10.96 -1.45
CA TYR A 190 -9.78 11.46 -1.46
C TYR A 190 -8.81 10.59 -2.23
N ALA A 191 -9.18 9.37 -2.63
CA ALA A 191 -8.35 8.52 -3.47
C ALA A 191 -8.16 9.16 -4.86
N GLN A 192 -6.92 9.54 -5.16
CA GLN A 192 -6.57 10.11 -6.47
C GLN A 192 -6.64 9.01 -7.52
N GLY A 193 -7.33 9.28 -8.64
CA GLY A 193 -7.48 8.27 -9.71
C GLY A 193 -8.44 7.13 -9.36
N PHE A 194 -9.37 7.33 -8.40
CA PHE A 194 -10.38 6.34 -8.05
C PHE A 194 -11.25 5.97 -9.27
N VAL A 195 -11.36 4.66 -9.51
CA VAL A 195 -12.14 4.10 -10.63
C VAL A 195 -13.45 3.51 -10.11
N LYS A 196 -13.35 2.53 -9.19
CA LYS A 196 -14.54 1.86 -8.61
C LYS A 196 -14.15 0.98 -7.42
N TRP A 197 -15.17 0.52 -6.69
CA TRP A 197 -15.07 -0.57 -5.73
C TRP A 197 -15.01 -1.91 -6.45
N VAL A 198 -14.26 -2.85 -5.89
CA VAL A 198 -14.06 -4.21 -6.43
C VAL A 198 -14.10 -5.26 -5.33
N ASP A 199 -14.52 -6.47 -5.65
CA ASP A 199 -14.42 -7.65 -4.77
C ASP A 199 -13.35 -8.59 -5.33
N VAL A 200 -12.09 -8.33 -4.98
CA VAL A 200 -10.94 -9.12 -5.46
C VAL A 200 -10.16 -9.79 -4.34
N CYS A 201 -10.61 -9.62 -3.11
CA CYS A 201 -9.97 -10.20 -1.92
C CYS A 201 -10.75 -11.39 -1.34
N LYS A 202 -10.08 -12.15 -0.45
CA LYS A 202 -10.62 -13.26 0.36
C LYS A 202 -10.08 -13.16 1.79
N GLY A 203 -10.63 -13.98 2.70
CA GLY A 203 -10.16 -14.14 4.10
C GLY A 203 -10.65 -13.05 5.04
N TRP A 204 -11.66 -12.29 4.66
CA TRP A 204 -12.23 -11.20 5.45
C TRP A 204 -13.74 -11.36 5.73
N ASN A 205 -14.38 -12.33 5.10
CA ASN A 205 -15.81 -12.63 5.22
C ASN A 205 -16.08 -14.12 5.51
N ASP A 206 -15.09 -14.84 6.04
CA ASP A 206 -15.19 -16.25 6.43
C ASP A 206 -15.78 -16.40 7.83
#